data_ff921c23fd2bbf1a3d5d953eb35d3ff8
#
_entry.id   ff921c23fd2bbf1a3d5d953eb35d3ff8
#
_cell.length_a   1.000
_cell.length_b   1.000
_cell.length_c   1.000
_cell.angle_alpha   90.00
_cell.angle_beta   90.00
_cell.angle_gamma   90.00
#
_symmetry.space_group_name_H-M   'P 1'
#
loop_
_entity.id
_entity.type
_entity.pdbx_description
1 polymer ?
#
loop_
_entity_poly.entity_id
_entity_poly.type
_entity_poly.pdbx_seq_one_letter_code
_entity_poly.pdbx_strand_id
1 'polypeptide(L)'
;MKKIKRYLQQQGWYLESKSLYDGKATLLGGNLLEGKMNLKKTVVFLIVCITFFSCDKFLEESPRDKLPEDEVYNNISDVYLNAVASLYTYIGGYSDSQGLQGTGRGVYDLNTFTTDEAIIPTRGGDWYDGGFWQGLFLHQWGIENDAIQATWEYLYKVVMLSNKSLERIDKFSATHADAERAEVRAMRAMYYYYLMDLFGRVPLVLTSSPSMKDVVQSERKTIFDFVFKELQESAPLLAEVHSNQSGPYYGRITRPVVV
;
A
#
# COMPACT_ATOMS: atom_id res chain seq x y z
N MET A 1 -2.34 -21.45 14.44
CA MET A 1 -0.93 -21.05 14.44
C MET A 1 0.02 -22.02 13.71
N LYS A 2 -0.11 -23.36 13.81
CA LYS A 2 0.78 -24.32 13.09
C LYS A 2 0.65 -24.31 11.55
N LYS A 3 -0.53 -24.02 10.98
CA LYS A 3 -0.75 -23.96 9.52
C LYS A 3 -0.13 -22.71 8.86
N ILE A 4 -0.19 -21.57 9.55
CA ILE A 4 0.40 -20.31 9.07
C ILE A 4 1.95 -20.39 9.04
N LYS A 5 2.58 -21.03 10.03
CA LYS A 5 4.02 -21.25 10.02
C LYS A 5 4.49 -22.09 8.83
N ARG A 6 3.74 -23.12 8.41
CA ARG A 6 4.09 -23.94 7.24
C ARG A 6 3.95 -23.19 5.92
N TYR A 7 2.94 -22.31 5.80
CA TYR A 7 2.74 -21.51 4.61
C TYR A 7 3.88 -20.48 4.42
N LEU A 8 4.31 -19.82 5.49
CA LEU A 8 5.41 -18.86 5.46
C LEU A 8 6.77 -19.50 5.20
N GLN A 9 6.98 -20.76 5.65
CA GLN A 9 8.19 -21.54 5.36
C GLN A 9 8.29 -21.96 3.89
N GLN A 10 7.15 -22.22 3.22
CA GLN A 10 7.12 -22.56 1.78
C GLN A 10 7.39 -21.35 0.88
N GLN A 11 7.17 -20.13 1.37
CA GLN A 11 7.42 -18.89 0.62
C GLN A 11 8.80 -18.27 0.85
N GLY A 12 9.69 -18.94 1.60
CA GLY A 12 11.07 -18.46 1.83
C GLY A 12 11.20 -17.23 2.74
N TRP A 13 10.15 -16.87 3.48
CA TRP A 13 10.11 -15.66 4.32
C TRP A 13 10.39 -15.89 5.81
N TYR A 14 10.84 -17.08 6.19
CA TYR A 14 11.15 -17.38 7.59
C TYR A 14 12.62 -17.75 7.76
N LEU A 15 13.41 -16.76 8.17
CA LEU A 15 14.76 -16.98 8.69
C LEU A 15 14.67 -17.18 10.21
N GLU A 16 14.98 -18.39 10.67
CA GLU A 16 15.21 -18.65 12.08
C GLU A 16 16.44 -17.88 12.55
N SER A 17 16.25 -16.85 13.36
CA SER A 17 17.33 -16.20 14.09
C SER A 17 17.85 -17.13 15.18
N LYS A 18 18.89 -17.90 14.89
CA LYS A 18 19.71 -18.52 15.93
C LYS A 18 20.57 -17.43 16.57
N SER A 19 20.29 -17.20 17.84
CA SER A 19 21.07 -16.42 18.78
C SER A 19 22.55 -16.80 18.73
N LEU A 20 23.39 -15.86 18.33
CA LEU A 20 24.82 -15.86 18.57
C LEU A 20 25.12 -14.86 19.71
N TYR A 21 24.89 -15.28 20.92
CA TYR A 21 25.52 -14.69 22.11
C TYR A 21 26.04 -15.82 22.97
N ASP A 22 27.30 -16.13 22.81
CA ASP A 22 28.08 -16.62 23.92
C ASP A 22 29.52 -16.09 23.80
N GLY A 23 29.79 -15.13 24.65
CA GLY A 23 31.09 -14.49 24.73
C GLY A 23 32.09 -15.34 25.47
N LYS A 24 33.26 -15.53 24.88
CA LYS A 24 34.54 -15.64 25.61
C LYS A 24 35.69 -15.26 24.71
N ALA A 25 36.12 -14.03 24.86
CA ALA A 25 37.42 -13.59 24.36
C ALA A 25 38.48 -14.23 25.21
N THR A 26 39.21 -15.18 24.65
CA THR A 26 40.47 -15.70 25.24
C THR A 26 41.61 -15.07 24.45
N LEU A 27 42.27 -14.09 25.07
CA LEU A 27 43.57 -13.58 24.65
C LEU A 27 44.59 -14.69 24.81
N LEU A 28 45.07 -15.25 23.72
CA LEU A 28 46.29 -16.04 23.67
C LEU A 28 47.38 -15.18 23.05
N GLY A 29 48.24 -14.69 23.92
CA GLY A 29 49.53 -14.18 23.54
C GLY A 29 50.39 -15.32 22.99
N GLY A 30 51.06 -15.09 21.90
CA GLY A 30 51.91 -16.10 21.29
C GLY A 30 52.80 -15.53 20.19
N ASN A 31 54.01 -15.17 20.58
CA ASN A 31 55.25 -15.24 19.81
C ASN A 31 55.27 -14.66 18.39
N LEU A 32 55.94 -13.52 18.28
CA LEU A 32 56.57 -13.03 17.05
C LEU A 32 57.51 -14.13 16.52
N LEU A 33 57.06 -14.85 15.49
CA LEU A 33 57.92 -15.66 14.66
C LEU A 33 58.56 -14.76 13.58
N GLU A 34 59.83 -14.49 13.75
CA GLU A 34 60.73 -14.08 12.67
C GLU A 34 60.79 -15.19 11.62
N GLY A 35 59.86 -15.21 10.71
CA GLY A 35 59.88 -16.05 9.52
C GLY A 35 60.24 -15.18 8.32
N LYS A 36 61.41 -15.33 7.72
CA LYS A 36 61.73 -14.80 6.39
C LYS A 36 60.58 -15.15 5.43
N MET A 37 59.71 -14.18 5.19
CA MET A 37 58.60 -14.33 4.30
C MET A 37 59.10 -14.55 2.87
N ASN A 38 58.76 -15.69 2.32
CA ASN A 38 59.20 -16.11 0.99
C ASN A 38 58.48 -15.19 -0.05
N LEU A 39 59.27 -14.35 -0.76
CA LEU A 39 58.75 -13.35 -1.71
C LEU A 39 57.64 -13.89 -2.62
N LYS A 40 57.74 -15.16 -3.02
CA LYS A 40 56.72 -15.84 -3.82
C LYS A 40 55.39 -16.01 -3.08
N LYS A 41 55.42 -16.33 -1.77
CA LYS A 41 54.21 -16.47 -0.94
C LYS A 41 53.54 -15.10 -0.68
N THR A 42 54.36 -14.04 -0.50
CA THR A 42 53.86 -12.67 -0.32
C THR A 42 53.18 -12.15 -1.60
N VAL A 43 53.77 -12.42 -2.77
CA VAL A 43 53.17 -12.01 -4.06
C VAL A 43 51.87 -12.76 -4.33
N VAL A 44 51.79 -14.07 -4.03
CA VAL A 44 50.54 -14.83 -4.18
C VAL A 44 49.46 -14.33 -3.22
N PHE A 45 49.81 -14.02 -1.95
CA PHE A 45 48.88 -13.45 -0.99
C PHE A 45 48.35 -12.07 -1.43
N LEU A 46 49.23 -11.23 -1.99
CA LEU A 46 48.85 -9.90 -2.50
C LEU A 46 47.93 -10.03 -3.73
N ILE A 47 48.17 -10.99 -4.63
CA ILE A 47 47.30 -11.26 -5.78
C ILE A 47 45.92 -11.75 -5.30
N VAL A 48 45.86 -12.64 -4.31
CA VAL A 48 44.59 -13.12 -3.72
C VAL A 48 43.85 -11.96 -3.04
N CYS A 49 44.53 -11.08 -2.30
CA CYS A 49 43.87 -9.90 -1.71
C CYS A 49 43.32 -8.94 -2.77
N ILE A 50 44.00 -8.74 -3.90
CA ILE A 50 43.53 -7.88 -5.00
C ILE A 50 42.26 -8.44 -5.66
N THR A 51 42.11 -9.77 -5.72
CA THR A 51 40.90 -10.40 -6.27
C THR A 51 39.67 -10.24 -5.36
N PHE A 52 39.84 -10.02 -4.08
CA PHE A 52 38.75 -9.74 -3.15
C PHE A 52 38.30 -8.26 -3.14
N PHE A 53 39.07 -7.33 -3.71
CA PHE A 53 38.68 -5.93 -3.84
C PHE A 53 38.03 -5.59 -5.18
N SER A 54 37.67 -6.59 -5.97
CA SER A 54 37.10 -6.41 -7.30
C SER A 54 35.56 -6.30 -7.23
N CYS A 55 35.07 -5.09 -7.44
CA CYS A 55 33.81 -4.75 -8.07
C CYS A 55 32.51 -4.94 -7.27
N ASP A 56 32.25 -4.13 -6.25
CA ASP A 56 30.87 -3.83 -5.85
C ASP A 56 30.11 -3.06 -6.96
N LYS A 57 30.79 -2.18 -7.68
CA LYS A 57 30.17 -1.41 -8.79
C LYS A 57 29.84 -2.20 -10.07
N PHE A 58 30.44 -3.39 -10.26
CA PHE A 58 30.14 -4.22 -11.43
C PHE A 58 28.90 -5.10 -11.21
N LEU A 59 28.46 -5.24 -9.96
CA LEU A 59 27.25 -5.98 -9.57
C LEU A 59 26.04 -5.08 -9.31
N GLU A 60 26.18 -3.77 -9.46
CA GLU A 60 25.00 -2.88 -9.50
C GLU A 60 24.29 -3.09 -10.83
N GLU A 61 23.29 -3.97 -10.83
CA GLU A 61 22.33 -4.06 -11.91
C GLU A 61 21.55 -2.75 -12.00
N SER A 62 21.87 -1.91 -12.95
CA SER A 62 20.97 -0.85 -13.38
C SER A 62 19.93 -1.48 -14.31
N PRO A 63 18.69 -1.72 -13.85
CA PRO A 63 17.66 -2.30 -14.70
C PRO A 63 17.39 -1.35 -15.87
N ARG A 64 17.65 -1.82 -17.09
CA ARG A 64 17.46 -1.03 -18.34
C ARG A 64 15.97 -0.88 -18.72
N ASP A 65 15.11 -1.61 -18.05
CA ASP A 65 13.66 -1.69 -18.25
C ASP A 65 12.85 -0.88 -17.23
N LYS A 66 13.53 -0.24 -16.27
CA LYS A 66 12.88 0.60 -15.24
C LYS A 66 13.52 1.96 -15.23
N LEU A 67 12.72 2.99 -15.38
CA LEU A 67 13.16 4.36 -15.15
C LEU A 67 13.44 4.57 -13.65
N PRO A 68 14.55 5.20 -13.27
CA PRO A 68 14.79 5.63 -11.89
C PRO A 68 13.64 6.48 -11.37
N GLU A 69 13.31 6.34 -10.10
CA GLU A 69 12.15 7.01 -9.51
C GLU A 69 12.28 8.56 -9.56
N ASP A 70 13.49 9.08 -9.50
CA ASP A 70 13.84 10.49 -9.65
C ASP A 70 13.62 11.01 -11.08
N GLU A 71 13.74 10.17 -12.10
CA GLU A 71 13.41 10.55 -13.48
C GLU A 71 11.90 10.57 -13.75
N VAL A 72 11.13 9.77 -13.01
CA VAL A 72 9.66 9.67 -13.16
C VAL A 72 8.93 10.85 -12.53
N TYR A 73 9.54 11.58 -11.60
CA TYR A 73 8.93 12.68 -10.84
C TYR A 73 9.64 14.04 -11.08
N ASN A 74 10.14 14.27 -12.29
CA ASN A 74 10.95 15.46 -12.61
C ASN A 74 10.18 16.78 -12.61
N ASN A 75 8.86 16.76 -12.79
CA ASN A 75 8.03 17.95 -12.83
C ASN A 75 6.62 17.69 -12.29
N ILE A 76 5.85 18.75 -12.08
CA ILE A 76 4.51 18.63 -11.47
C ILE A 76 3.54 17.79 -12.32
N SER A 77 3.67 17.82 -13.65
CA SER A 77 2.85 16.99 -14.54
C SER A 77 3.12 15.50 -14.33
N ASP A 78 4.39 15.12 -14.20
CA ASP A 78 4.79 13.73 -13.94
C ASP A 78 4.34 13.29 -12.54
N VAL A 79 4.45 14.16 -11.54
CA VAL A 79 3.90 13.92 -10.19
C VAL A 79 2.40 13.69 -10.27
N TYR A 80 1.66 14.53 -11.00
CA TYR A 80 0.24 14.35 -11.17
C TYR A 80 -0.10 13.01 -11.84
N LEU A 81 0.52 12.69 -12.98
CA LEU A 81 0.25 11.47 -13.74
C LEU A 81 0.58 10.21 -12.94
N ASN A 82 1.69 10.20 -12.25
CA ASN A 82 2.19 8.99 -11.58
C ASN A 82 1.70 8.81 -10.14
N ALA A 83 1.39 9.89 -9.43
CA ALA A 83 0.95 9.82 -8.03
C ALA A 83 -0.55 10.05 -7.86
N VAL A 84 -1.16 10.95 -8.63
CA VAL A 84 -2.56 11.34 -8.47
C VAL A 84 -3.47 10.60 -9.44
N ALA A 85 -3.24 10.74 -10.74
CA ALA A 85 -4.11 10.18 -11.77
C ALA A 85 -4.24 8.65 -11.67
N SER A 86 -3.16 7.96 -11.28
CA SER A 86 -3.18 6.51 -11.08
C SER A 86 -4.19 6.06 -10.00
N LEU A 87 -4.49 6.91 -9.00
CA LEU A 87 -5.47 6.57 -7.96
C LEU A 87 -6.90 6.59 -8.48
N TYR A 88 -7.20 7.41 -9.48
CA TYR A 88 -8.54 7.48 -10.07
C TYR A 88 -8.93 6.20 -10.81
N THR A 89 -7.96 5.43 -11.31
CA THR A 89 -8.24 4.14 -11.95
C THR A 89 -8.91 3.15 -11.00
N TYR A 90 -8.66 3.29 -9.70
CA TYR A 90 -9.26 2.43 -8.67
C TYR A 90 -10.68 2.82 -8.29
N ILE A 91 -11.15 4.05 -8.59
CA ILE A 91 -12.52 4.47 -8.29
C ILE A 91 -13.52 3.67 -9.13
N GLY A 92 -13.23 3.50 -10.44
CA GLY A 92 -14.06 2.71 -11.35
C GLY A 92 -13.84 1.20 -11.27
N GLY A 93 -12.79 0.76 -10.58
CA GLY A 93 -12.35 -0.63 -10.53
C GLY A 93 -11.37 -0.99 -11.63
N TYR A 94 -10.33 -1.73 -11.27
CA TYR A 94 -9.29 -2.19 -12.22
C TYR A 94 -9.74 -3.39 -13.05
N SER A 95 -10.65 -4.16 -12.54
CA SER A 95 -11.39 -5.21 -13.24
C SER A 95 -12.82 -5.10 -12.74
N ASP A 96 -13.79 -5.48 -13.50
CA ASP A 96 -15.23 -5.27 -13.29
C ASP A 96 -15.77 -5.56 -11.87
N SER A 97 -14.93 -5.99 -10.96
CA SER A 97 -15.32 -6.46 -9.63
C SER A 97 -14.95 -5.53 -8.46
N GLN A 98 -14.01 -4.62 -8.60
CA GLN A 98 -13.49 -3.86 -7.45
C GLN A 98 -13.39 -2.37 -7.75
N GLY A 99 -14.40 -1.63 -7.43
CA GLY A 99 -14.45 -0.20 -7.46
C GLY A 99 -15.52 0.29 -6.49
N LEU A 100 -15.62 1.59 -6.27
CA LEU A 100 -16.67 2.14 -5.41
C LEU A 100 -18.08 1.90 -6.01
N GLN A 101 -18.17 1.82 -7.33
CA GLN A 101 -19.42 1.56 -8.06
C GLN A 101 -19.43 0.20 -8.76
N GLY A 102 -18.44 -0.65 -8.50
CA GLY A 102 -18.34 -1.96 -9.09
C GLY A 102 -19.41 -2.91 -8.56
N THR A 103 -20.05 -3.64 -9.48
CA THR A 103 -21.11 -4.61 -9.20
C THR A 103 -20.58 -6.02 -8.98
N GLY A 104 -19.29 -6.19 -8.80
CA GLY A 104 -18.63 -7.48 -8.64
C GLY A 104 -18.34 -7.83 -7.19
N ARG A 105 -19.35 -7.82 -6.31
CA ARG A 105 -19.21 -8.16 -4.89
C ARG A 105 -18.32 -7.15 -4.13
N GLY A 106 -18.48 -5.85 -4.44
CA GLY A 106 -17.73 -4.76 -3.86
C GLY A 106 -18.57 -3.84 -2.98
N VAL A 107 -18.11 -2.59 -2.87
CA VAL A 107 -18.73 -1.55 -2.02
C VAL A 107 -20.20 -1.33 -2.38
N TYR A 108 -20.52 -1.23 -3.68
CA TYR A 108 -21.90 -1.03 -4.14
C TYR A 108 -22.81 -2.17 -3.69
N ASP A 109 -22.40 -3.42 -3.92
CA ASP A 109 -23.20 -4.59 -3.60
C ASP A 109 -23.43 -4.73 -2.09
N LEU A 110 -22.38 -4.48 -1.29
CA LEU A 110 -22.52 -4.48 0.17
C LEU A 110 -23.49 -3.41 0.67
N ASN A 111 -23.47 -2.21 0.07
CA ASN A 111 -24.39 -1.15 0.46
C ASN A 111 -25.82 -1.38 -0.02
N THR A 112 -26.01 -2.10 -1.14
CA THR A 112 -27.33 -2.29 -1.75
C THR A 112 -28.02 -3.54 -1.25
N PHE A 113 -27.34 -4.71 -1.27
CA PHE A 113 -27.98 -6.00 -0.98
C PHE A 113 -28.00 -6.38 0.50
N THR A 114 -27.42 -5.57 1.38
CA THR A 114 -27.62 -5.67 2.83
C THR A 114 -28.77 -4.79 3.33
N THR A 115 -29.51 -4.16 2.44
CA THR A 115 -30.65 -3.30 2.77
C THR A 115 -31.96 -3.94 2.28
N ASP A 116 -33.08 -3.30 2.56
CA ASP A 116 -34.40 -3.66 2.04
C ASP A 116 -34.69 -3.07 0.65
N GLU A 117 -33.71 -2.34 0.07
CA GLU A 117 -33.87 -1.69 -1.23
C GLU A 117 -33.89 -2.67 -2.39
N ALA A 118 -33.03 -3.71 -2.36
CA ALA A 118 -32.89 -4.66 -3.44
C ALA A 118 -32.53 -6.06 -2.97
N ILE A 119 -33.02 -7.05 -3.72
CA ILE A 119 -32.67 -8.47 -3.54
C ILE A 119 -32.36 -9.09 -4.89
N ILE A 120 -31.39 -10.00 -4.93
CA ILE A 120 -31.14 -10.86 -6.07
C ILE A 120 -31.85 -12.19 -5.82
N PRO A 121 -33.00 -12.47 -6.52
CA PRO A 121 -33.76 -13.68 -6.33
C PRO A 121 -33.07 -14.85 -7.04
N THR A 122 -33.10 -16.02 -6.43
CA THR A 122 -32.73 -17.27 -7.07
C THR A 122 -33.77 -17.67 -8.11
N ARG A 123 -33.35 -17.99 -9.33
CA ARG A 123 -34.20 -18.47 -10.41
C ARG A 123 -33.74 -19.87 -10.86
N GLY A 124 -34.27 -20.89 -10.22
CA GLY A 124 -33.73 -22.25 -10.40
C GLY A 124 -32.29 -22.36 -9.83
N GLY A 125 -31.34 -22.73 -10.68
CA GLY A 125 -29.90 -22.72 -10.30
C GLY A 125 -29.20 -21.43 -10.58
N ASP A 126 -29.87 -20.45 -11.23
CA ASP A 126 -29.28 -19.17 -11.62
C ASP A 126 -29.27 -18.18 -10.44
N TRP A 127 -28.18 -17.45 -10.31
CA TRP A 127 -27.96 -16.48 -9.22
C TRP A 127 -28.03 -17.05 -7.80
N TYR A 128 -27.89 -18.37 -7.65
CA TYR A 128 -27.83 -18.97 -6.34
C TYR A 128 -26.49 -18.68 -5.64
N ASP A 129 -25.37 -18.82 -6.34
CA ASP A 129 -24.04 -18.58 -5.86
C ASP A 129 -23.73 -19.09 -4.44
N GLY A 130 -24.22 -20.34 -4.14
CA GLY A 130 -24.10 -20.90 -2.81
C GLY A 130 -24.92 -20.19 -1.72
N GLY A 131 -25.92 -19.39 -2.10
CA GLY A 131 -26.72 -18.57 -1.16
C GLY A 131 -26.11 -17.23 -0.81
N PHE A 132 -25.05 -16.81 -1.54
CA PHE A 132 -24.30 -15.59 -1.28
C PHE A 132 -25.20 -14.34 -1.21
N TRP A 133 -26.01 -14.08 -2.24
CA TRP A 133 -26.89 -12.92 -2.32
C TRP A 133 -28.01 -12.94 -1.29
N GLN A 134 -28.57 -14.13 -1.04
CA GLN A 134 -29.57 -14.31 0.01
C GLN A 134 -28.96 -14.08 1.39
N GLY A 135 -27.74 -14.53 1.61
CA GLY A 135 -27.01 -14.30 2.85
C GLY A 135 -26.80 -12.82 3.14
N LEU A 136 -26.47 -12.01 2.13
CA LEU A 136 -26.37 -10.56 2.27
C LEU A 136 -27.72 -9.94 2.65
N PHE A 137 -28.79 -10.25 1.93
CA PHE A 137 -30.12 -9.72 2.21
C PHE A 137 -30.66 -10.12 3.59
N LEU A 138 -30.41 -11.35 4.02
CA LEU A 138 -30.85 -11.87 5.32
C LEU A 138 -29.92 -11.51 6.48
N HIS A 139 -28.85 -10.76 6.21
CA HIS A 139 -27.81 -10.44 7.19
C HIS A 139 -27.15 -11.71 7.80
N GLN A 140 -26.98 -12.74 6.98
CA GLN A 140 -26.41 -14.03 7.36
C GLN A 140 -25.04 -14.23 6.70
N TRP A 141 -24.10 -13.37 7.02
CA TRP A 141 -22.71 -13.50 6.57
C TRP A 141 -21.78 -13.80 7.74
N GLY A 142 -20.69 -14.47 7.46
CA GLY A 142 -19.59 -14.72 8.37
C GLY A 142 -18.29 -14.03 7.90
N ILE A 143 -17.23 -14.31 8.64
CA ILE A 143 -15.87 -13.84 8.33
C ILE A 143 -15.31 -14.42 7.02
N GLU A 144 -15.93 -15.48 6.50
CA GLU A 144 -15.56 -16.16 5.25
C GLU A 144 -16.24 -15.54 4.01
N ASN A 145 -16.98 -14.43 4.18
CA ASN A 145 -17.66 -13.79 3.07
C ASN A 145 -16.67 -13.06 2.15
N ASP A 146 -16.53 -13.55 0.92
CA ASP A 146 -15.55 -13.04 -0.05
C ASP A 146 -15.75 -11.56 -0.40
N ALA A 147 -16.99 -11.06 -0.44
CA ALA A 147 -17.25 -9.65 -0.74
C ALA A 147 -16.78 -8.72 0.38
N ILE A 148 -16.96 -9.13 1.62
CA ILE A 148 -16.52 -8.38 2.79
C ILE A 148 -14.98 -8.30 2.80
N GLN A 149 -14.31 -9.45 2.59
CA GLN A 149 -12.86 -9.49 2.52
C GLN A 149 -12.32 -8.69 1.34
N ALA A 150 -12.83 -8.91 0.14
CA ALA A 150 -12.37 -8.21 -1.06
C ALA A 150 -12.59 -6.69 -0.96
N THR A 151 -13.71 -6.24 -0.37
CA THR A 151 -13.96 -4.81 -0.14
C THR A 151 -12.98 -4.22 0.86
N TRP A 152 -12.68 -4.92 1.96
CA TRP A 152 -11.66 -4.50 2.91
C TRP A 152 -10.28 -4.34 2.26
N GLU A 153 -9.84 -5.35 1.53
CA GLU A 153 -8.55 -5.36 0.83
C GLU A 153 -8.47 -4.25 -0.22
N TYR A 154 -9.54 -4.05 -0.99
CA TYR A 154 -9.65 -2.99 -1.98
C TYR A 154 -9.52 -1.59 -1.35
N LEU A 155 -10.31 -1.30 -0.33
CA LEU A 155 -10.30 0.02 0.32
C LEU A 155 -8.93 0.32 0.95
N TYR A 156 -8.33 -0.63 1.65
CA TYR A 156 -6.99 -0.45 2.21
C TYR A 156 -5.89 -0.38 1.15
N LYS A 157 -6.03 -1.09 0.03
CA LYS A 157 -5.10 -0.96 -1.10
C LYS A 157 -5.02 0.49 -1.57
N VAL A 158 -6.17 1.16 -1.74
CA VAL A 158 -6.17 2.56 -2.19
C VAL A 158 -5.67 3.51 -1.09
N VAL A 159 -5.96 3.26 0.18
CA VAL A 159 -5.36 4.00 1.30
C VAL A 159 -3.84 3.89 1.27
N MET A 160 -3.29 2.67 1.09
CA MET A 160 -1.83 2.45 1.03
C MET A 160 -1.19 3.12 -0.19
N LEU A 161 -1.85 3.07 -1.35
CA LEU A 161 -1.41 3.78 -2.55
C LEU A 161 -1.46 5.30 -2.36
N SER A 162 -2.48 5.83 -1.70
CA SER A 162 -2.57 7.25 -1.35
C SER A 162 -1.45 7.68 -0.41
N ASN A 163 -1.13 6.88 0.61
CA ASN A 163 0.01 7.13 1.48
C ASN A 163 1.32 7.16 0.69
N LYS A 164 1.53 6.18 -0.19
CA LYS A 164 2.71 6.13 -1.06
C LYS A 164 2.80 7.34 -2.00
N SER A 165 1.67 7.80 -2.54
CA SER A 165 1.61 9.01 -3.36
C SER A 165 1.99 10.25 -2.58
N LEU A 166 1.50 10.41 -1.35
CA LEU A 166 1.86 11.52 -0.46
C LEU A 166 3.35 11.51 -0.13
N GLU A 167 3.91 10.35 0.24
CA GLU A 167 5.35 10.20 0.52
C GLU A 167 6.21 10.59 -0.70
N ARG A 168 5.76 10.28 -1.91
CA ARG A 168 6.44 10.66 -3.16
C ARG A 168 6.33 12.15 -3.46
N ILE A 169 5.13 12.72 -3.32
CA ILE A 169 4.90 14.16 -3.46
C ILE A 169 5.82 14.92 -2.49
N ASP A 170 5.90 14.48 -1.24
CA ASP A 170 6.74 15.13 -0.22
C ASP A 170 8.23 15.01 -0.54
N LYS A 171 8.65 13.87 -1.09
CA LYS A 171 10.05 13.64 -1.48
C LYS A 171 10.50 14.46 -2.68
N PHE A 172 9.67 14.59 -3.71
CA PHE A 172 10.08 15.11 -5.01
C PHE A 172 9.53 16.50 -5.35
N SER A 173 8.49 16.97 -4.66
CA SER A 173 7.78 18.20 -5.05
C SER A 173 7.35 19.07 -3.86
N ALA A 174 8.14 19.11 -2.79
CA ALA A 174 7.76 19.70 -1.51
C ALA A 174 7.21 21.15 -1.56
N THR A 175 7.55 21.94 -2.58
CA THR A 175 7.26 23.39 -2.62
C THR A 175 6.13 23.81 -3.57
N HIS A 176 5.65 22.95 -4.48
CA HIS A 176 4.69 23.36 -5.52
C HIS A 176 3.56 22.37 -5.78
N ALA A 177 3.37 21.36 -4.92
CA ALA A 177 2.39 20.29 -5.12
C ALA A 177 1.23 20.33 -4.11
N ASP A 178 0.87 21.50 -3.61
CA ASP A 178 -0.15 21.63 -2.57
C ASP A 178 -1.54 21.19 -3.05
N ALA A 179 -1.87 21.48 -4.31
CA ALA A 179 -3.13 21.04 -4.91
C ALA A 179 -3.17 19.52 -5.11
N GLU A 180 -2.11 18.94 -5.63
CA GLU A 180 -1.96 17.49 -5.83
C GLU A 180 -1.98 16.75 -4.50
N ARG A 181 -1.29 17.27 -3.51
CA ARG A 181 -1.31 16.74 -2.13
C ARG A 181 -2.72 16.78 -1.54
N ALA A 182 -3.43 17.90 -1.69
CA ALA A 182 -4.79 18.06 -1.22
C ALA A 182 -5.75 17.08 -1.89
N GLU A 183 -5.59 16.84 -3.19
CA GLU A 183 -6.41 15.90 -3.95
C GLU A 183 -6.20 14.45 -3.47
N VAL A 184 -4.96 14.04 -3.24
CA VAL A 184 -4.65 12.71 -2.69
C VAL A 184 -5.14 12.57 -1.24
N ARG A 185 -5.01 13.61 -0.41
CA ARG A 185 -5.54 13.62 0.97
C ARG A 185 -7.06 13.48 0.98
N ALA A 186 -7.76 14.23 0.14
CA ALA A 186 -9.21 14.13 0.01
C ALA A 186 -9.65 12.74 -0.47
N MET A 187 -8.94 12.16 -1.43
CA MET A 187 -9.20 10.78 -1.88
C MET A 187 -8.98 9.78 -0.75
N ARG A 188 -7.87 9.84 -0.03
CA ARG A 188 -7.61 8.98 1.14
C ARG A 188 -8.70 9.10 2.19
N ALA A 189 -9.15 10.33 2.48
CA ALA A 189 -10.25 10.58 3.39
C ALA A 189 -11.56 9.93 2.93
N MET A 190 -11.89 9.99 1.64
CA MET A 190 -13.05 9.31 1.05
C MET A 190 -12.98 7.79 1.28
N TYR A 191 -11.84 7.15 1.07
CA TYR A 191 -11.67 5.72 1.31
C TYR A 191 -11.76 5.36 2.81
N TYR A 192 -11.27 6.21 3.70
CA TYR A 192 -11.46 6.05 5.14
C TYR A 192 -12.92 6.25 5.56
N TYR A 193 -13.66 7.11 4.87
CA TYR A 193 -15.10 7.23 5.09
C TYR A 193 -15.81 5.89 4.80
N TYR A 194 -15.55 5.25 3.64
CA TYR A 194 -16.12 3.94 3.33
C TYR A 194 -15.66 2.85 4.29
N LEU A 195 -14.40 2.84 4.70
CA LEU A 195 -13.91 1.91 5.72
C LEU A 195 -14.65 2.08 7.05
N MET A 196 -14.82 3.32 7.50
CA MET A 196 -15.53 3.63 8.74
C MET A 196 -17.04 3.31 8.63
N ASP A 197 -17.63 3.55 7.49
CA ASP A 197 -19.07 3.33 7.28
C ASP A 197 -19.40 1.84 7.25
N LEU A 198 -18.67 1.05 6.47
CA LEU A 198 -18.89 -0.38 6.32
C LEU A 198 -18.40 -1.21 7.52
N PHE A 199 -17.25 -0.84 8.12
CA PHE A 199 -16.58 -1.69 9.12
C PHE A 199 -16.53 -1.06 10.52
N GLY A 200 -16.89 0.18 10.67
CA GLY A 200 -16.94 0.89 11.97
C GLY A 200 -15.54 1.23 12.51
N ARG A 201 -14.97 0.37 13.35
CA ARG A 201 -13.63 0.54 13.93
C ARG A 201 -12.59 -0.11 13.04
N VAL A 202 -11.72 0.69 12.47
CA VAL A 202 -10.69 0.25 11.51
C VAL A 202 -9.31 0.80 11.89
N PRO A 203 -8.20 0.16 11.48
CA PRO A 203 -6.87 0.71 11.66
C PRO A 203 -6.67 2.03 10.91
N LEU A 204 -6.15 3.06 11.59
CA LEU A 204 -5.72 4.31 10.97
C LEU A 204 -4.24 4.21 10.58
N VAL A 205 -3.97 3.98 9.29
CA VAL A 205 -2.63 3.79 8.75
C VAL A 205 -2.28 4.93 7.82
N LEU A 206 -1.26 5.71 8.15
CA LEU A 206 -0.86 6.94 7.44
C LEU A 206 0.49 6.84 6.73
N THR A 207 1.07 5.63 6.66
CA THR A 207 2.32 5.36 5.94
C THR A 207 2.11 4.22 4.94
N SER A 208 2.93 4.19 3.87
CA SER A 208 2.84 3.13 2.84
C SER A 208 3.48 1.81 3.27
N SER A 209 4.24 1.79 4.35
CA SER A 209 4.93 0.59 4.86
C SER A 209 4.85 0.54 6.39
N PRO A 210 3.64 0.33 6.95
CA PRO A 210 3.46 0.29 8.38
C PRO A 210 4.12 -0.96 8.99
N SER A 211 4.67 -0.82 10.20
CA SER A 211 5.01 -1.98 11.00
C SER A 211 3.73 -2.70 11.45
N MET A 212 3.71 -4.02 11.37
CA MET A 212 2.55 -4.81 11.84
C MET A 212 2.16 -4.56 13.30
N LYS A 213 3.10 -4.07 14.12
CA LYS A 213 2.85 -3.70 15.51
C LYS A 213 2.03 -2.42 15.65
N ASP A 214 2.12 -1.54 14.67
CA ASP A 214 1.47 -0.22 14.67
C ASP A 214 0.10 -0.26 14.00
N VAL A 215 -0.24 -1.38 13.35
CA VAL A 215 -1.56 -1.59 12.75
C VAL A 215 -2.53 -2.06 13.82
N VAL A 216 -3.14 -1.11 14.51
CA VAL A 216 -4.12 -1.35 15.57
C VAL A 216 -5.45 -0.71 15.23
N GLN A 217 -6.54 -1.33 15.66
CA GLN A 217 -7.89 -0.84 15.45
C GLN A 217 -8.10 0.50 16.19
N SER A 218 -8.62 1.48 15.50
CA SER A 218 -8.97 2.80 16.03
C SER A 218 -10.47 2.90 16.31
N GLU A 219 -10.86 3.76 17.22
CA GLU A 219 -12.27 4.05 17.46
C GLU A 219 -12.88 4.78 16.24
N ARG A 220 -14.17 4.52 15.96
CA ARG A 220 -14.89 5.13 14.83
C ARG A 220 -14.80 6.66 14.87
N LYS A 221 -14.89 7.26 16.06
CA LYS A 221 -14.74 8.70 16.22
C LYS A 221 -13.36 9.21 15.78
N THR A 222 -12.29 8.49 16.05
CA THR A 222 -10.94 8.85 15.62
C THR A 222 -10.84 8.87 14.08
N ILE A 223 -11.46 7.90 13.41
CA ILE A 223 -11.51 7.87 11.95
C ILE A 223 -12.34 9.02 11.41
N PHE A 224 -13.50 9.30 12.02
CA PHE A 224 -14.35 10.43 11.63
C PHE A 224 -13.60 11.76 11.77
N ASP A 225 -12.96 12.00 12.91
CA ASP A 225 -12.20 13.24 13.15
C ASP A 225 -11.04 13.38 12.15
N PHE A 226 -10.37 12.28 11.80
CA PHE A 226 -9.35 12.25 10.75
C PHE A 226 -9.93 12.61 9.38
N VAL A 227 -11.00 11.96 8.96
CA VAL A 227 -11.66 12.23 7.66
C VAL A 227 -12.07 13.69 7.57
N PHE A 228 -12.76 14.20 8.60
CA PHE A 228 -13.22 15.57 8.64
C PHE A 228 -12.06 16.57 8.53
N LYS A 229 -10.99 16.34 9.28
CA LYS A 229 -9.78 17.17 9.26
C LYS A 229 -9.12 17.17 7.88
N GLU A 230 -8.93 15.99 7.29
CA GLU A 230 -8.32 15.86 5.95
C GLU A 230 -9.12 16.63 4.89
N LEU A 231 -10.45 16.53 4.89
CA LEU A 231 -11.30 17.24 3.95
C LEU A 231 -11.29 18.75 4.22
N GLN A 232 -11.39 19.18 5.47
CA GLN A 232 -11.37 20.59 5.84
C GLN A 232 -10.06 21.29 5.45
N GLU A 233 -8.93 20.62 5.65
CA GLU A 233 -7.60 21.17 5.31
C GLU A 233 -7.33 21.11 3.79
N SER A 234 -7.90 20.14 3.09
CA SER A 234 -7.71 19.99 1.63
C SER A 234 -8.59 20.96 0.83
N ALA A 235 -9.82 21.20 1.26
CA ALA A 235 -10.80 21.99 0.51
C ALA A 235 -10.28 23.36 0.00
N PRO A 236 -9.59 24.20 0.78
CA PRO A 236 -9.10 25.50 0.32
C PRO A 236 -7.99 25.42 -0.74
N LEU A 237 -7.32 24.26 -0.86
CA LEU A 237 -6.20 24.03 -1.78
C LEU A 237 -6.67 23.41 -3.11
N LEU A 238 -7.92 22.92 -3.17
CA LEU A 238 -8.49 22.30 -4.35
C LEU A 238 -9.09 23.35 -5.29
N ALA A 239 -9.14 23.03 -6.60
CA ALA A 239 -9.73 23.89 -7.62
C ALA A 239 -11.20 24.16 -7.33
N GLU A 240 -11.61 25.43 -7.44
CA GLU A 240 -13.00 25.88 -7.22
C GLU A 240 -13.83 25.78 -8.52
N VAL A 241 -13.91 24.57 -9.06
CA VAL A 241 -14.65 24.26 -10.30
C VAL A 241 -15.48 23.00 -10.11
N HIS A 242 -16.61 22.91 -10.82
CA HIS A 242 -17.44 21.70 -10.80
C HIS A 242 -16.82 20.61 -11.67
N SER A 243 -16.57 19.45 -11.10
CA SER A 243 -15.91 18.30 -11.77
C SER A 243 -16.78 17.58 -12.80
N ASN A 244 -18.07 17.89 -12.89
CA ASN A 244 -18.99 17.38 -13.91
C ASN A 244 -18.98 18.17 -15.22
N GLN A 245 -18.19 19.24 -15.31
CA GLN A 245 -18.04 20.04 -16.51
C GLN A 245 -16.79 19.60 -17.30
N SER A 246 -16.91 19.58 -18.62
CA SER A 246 -15.79 19.27 -19.52
C SER A 246 -14.61 20.21 -19.28
N GLY A 247 -13.41 19.65 -19.15
CA GLY A 247 -12.19 20.42 -18.91
C GLY A 247 -11.15 19.62 -18.12
N PRO A 248 -10.05 20.26 -17.70
CA PRO A 248 -8.92 19.58 -17.04
C PRO A 248 -9.27 19.01 -15.66
N TYR A 249 -10.38 19.38 -15.08
CA TYR A 249 -10.86 18.90 -13.78
C TYR A 249 -12.05 17.93 -13.89
N TYR A 250 -12.43 17.51 -15.12
CA TYR A 250 -13.52 16.57 -15.30
C TYR A 250 -13.26 15.25 -14.57
N GLY A 251 -14.18 14.85 -13.71
CA GLY A 251 -14.08 13.62 -12.91
C GLY A 251 -13.06 13.67 -11.76
N ARG A 252 -12.41 14.81 -11.51
CA ARG A 252 -11.44 14.97 -10.41
C ARG A 252 -12.11 15.42 -9.11
N ILE A 253 -11.42 15.18 -8.00
CA ILE A 253 -11.80 15.73 -6.70
C ILE A 253 -11.47 17.23 -6.70
N THR A 254 -12.51 18.05 -6.64
CA THR A 254 -12.44 19.50 -6.60
C THR A 254 -13.10 20.01 -5.33
N ARG A 255 -12.95 21.30 -5.00
CA ARG A 255 -13.54 21.87 -3.79
C ARG A 255 -15.04 21.62 -3.64
N PRO A 256 -15.90 21.79 -4.68
CA PRO A 256 -17.33 21.48 -4.59
C PRO A 256 -17.65 19.98 -4.34
N VAL A 257 -16.71 19.08 -4.53
CA VAL A 257 -16.88 17.65 -4.21
C VAL A 257 -16.60 17.37 -2.73
N VAL A 258 -15.75 18.18 -2.09
CA VAL A 258 -15.28 17.98 -0.71
C VAL A 258 -16.13 18.73 0.31
N VAL A 259 -16.75 19.84 -0.08
CA VAL A 259 -17.59 20.70 0.77
C VAL A 259 -19.06 20.32 0.65
#